data_523ae9b45da6b6cedce69a1491fd5047
#
_entry.id   523ae9b45da6b6cedce69a1491fd5047
#
_cell.length_a   1.000
_cell.length_b   1.000
_cell.length_c   1.000
_cell.angle_alpha   90.00
_cell.angle_beta   90.00
_cell.angle_gamma   90.00
#
_symmetry.space_group_name_H-M   'P 1'
#
loop_
_entity.id
_entity.type
_entity.pdbx_description
1 polymer ?
#
loop_
_entity_poly.entity_id
_entity_poly.type
_entity_poly.pdbx_seq_one_letter_code
_entity_poly.pdbx_strand_id
1 'polypeptide(L)'
;ERVRQAKARQQARADLLAAIDAWDQARRVKDWLSLVEKQVQDLPPSDREQVLGRLQDAKSLVGGEDALMLLKRWKAPDERL
;
A
#
# COMPACT_ATOMS: atom_id res chain seq x y z
N GLU A 1 -17.50 -21.97 -22.22
CA GLU A 1 -17.52 -20.51 -22.37
C GLU A 1 -18.00 -19.79 -21.12
N ARG A 2 -19.17 -20.16 -20.62
CA ARG A 2 -19.73 -19.58 -19.40
C ARG A 2 -18.84 -19.83 -18.17
N VAL A 3 -18.30 -21.03 -18.07
CA VAL A 3 -17.39 -21.40 -16.97
C VAL A 3 -16.12 -20.57 -17.02
N ARG A 4 -15.58 -20.35 -18.23
CA ARG A 4 -14.37 -19.57 -18.44
C ARG A 4 -14.58 -18.12 -18.06
N GLN A 5 -15.70 -17.52 -18.46
CA GLN A 5 -16.05 -16.15 -18.12
C GLN A 5 -16.29 -16.00 -16.61
N ALA A 6 -16.98 -16.95 -15.99
CA ALA A 6 -17.23 -16.95 -14.56
C ALA A 6 -15.94 -17.00 -13.76
N LYS A 7 -14.99 -17.85 -14.18
CA LYS A 7 -13.68 -17.93 -13.53
C LYS A 7 -12.89 -16.65 -13.66
N ALA A 8 -12.92 -16.03 -14.86
CA ALA A 8 -12.20 -14.79 -15.10
C ALA A 8 -12.75 -13.67 -14.21
N ARG A 9 -14.05 -13.57 -14.07
CA ARG A 9 -14.69 -12.57 -13.21
C ARG A 9 -14.39 -12.82 -11.73
N GLN A 10 -14.45 -14.06 -11.31
CA GLN A 10 -14.17 -14.44 -9.93
C GLN A 10 -12.72 -14.13 -9.55
N GLN A 11 -11.77 -14.46 -10.43
CA GLN A 11 -10.37 -14.18 -10.20
C GLN A 11 -10.10 -12.68 -10.22
N ALA A 12 -10.69 -11.96 -11.16
CA ALA A 12 -10.54 -10.51 -11.22
C ALA A 12 -11.07 -9.83 -9.96
N ARG A 13 -12.21 -10.32 -9.44
CA ARG A 13 -12.78 -9.80 -8.19
C ARG A 13 -11.84 -10.05 -7.01
N ALA A 14 -11.32 -11.27 -6.90
CA ALA A 14 -10.39 -11.61 -5.82
C ALA A 14 -9.13 -10.75 -5.86
N ASP A 15 -8.56 -10.56 -7.05
CA ASP A 15 -7.37 -9.74 -7.22
C ASP A 15 -7.63 -8.27 -6.93
N LEU A 16 -8.82 -7.77 -7.30
CA LEU A 16 -9.19 -6.39 -6.98
C LEU A 16 -9.32 -6.17 -5.48
N LEU A 17 -9.97 -7.11 -4.77
CA LEU A 17 -10.10 -7.02 -3.32
C LEU A 17 -8.73 -7.08 -2.63
N ALA A 18 -7.84 -7.93 -3.13
CA ALA A 18 -6.46 -8.00 -2.61
C ALA A 18 -5.71 -6.69 -2.83
N ALA A 19 -5.91 -6.04 -3.99
CA ALA A 19 -5.30 -4.75 -4.28
C ALA A 19 -5.82 -3.66 -3.34
N ILE A 20 -7.13 -3.67 -3.05
CA ILE A 20 -7.74 -2.72 -2.11
C ILE A 20 -7.18 -2.92 -0.70
N ASP A 21 -7.03 -4.18 -0.27
CA ASP A 21 -6.44 -4.48 1.04
C ASP A 21 -4.99 -4.01 1.12
N ALA A 22 -4.22 -4.21 0.08
CA ALA A 22 -2.83 -3.75 0.01
C ALA A 22 -2.75 -2.22 0.09
N TRP A 23 -3.66 -1.53 -0.60
CA TRP A 23 -3.74 -0.07 -0.55
C TRP A 23 -4.12 0.42 0.85
N ASP A 24 -5.10 -0.23 1.48
CA ASP A 24 -5.53 0.15 2.82
C ASP A 24 -4.38 -0.03 3.83
N GLN A 25 -3.64 -1.12 3.73
CA GLN A 25 -2.47 -1.36 4.55
C GLN A 25 -1.40 -0.29 4.34
N ALA A 26 -1.11 0.05 3.09
CA ALA A 26 -0.15 1.09 2.75
C ALA A 26 -0.57 2.45 3.30
N ARG A 27 -1.86 2.75 3.25
CA ARG A 27 -2.41 3.99 3.80
C ARG A 27 -2.24 4.07 5.31
N ARG A 28 -2.50 2.97 6.02
CA ARG A 28 -2.30 2.90 7.47
C ARG A 28 -0.84 3.12 7.85
N VAL A 29 0.07 2.51 7.11
CA VAL A 29 1.50 2.69 7.32
C VAL A 29 1.89 4.15 7.10
N LYS A 30 1.41 4.76 6.04
CA LYS A 30 1.69 6.16 5.72
C LYS A 30 1.16 7.10 6.80
N ASP A 31 -0.04 6.85 7.29
CA ASP A 31 -0.64 7.66 8.37
C ASP A 31 0.18 7.54 9.66
N TRP A 32 0.63 6.33 9.99
CA TRP A 32 1.47 6.10 11.15
C TRP A 32 2.81 6.82 11.03
N LEU A 33 3.46 6.73 9.87
CA LEU A 33 4.72 7.41 9.62
C LEU A 33 4.58 8.92 9.73
N SER A 34 3.48 9.48 9.21
CA SER A 34 3.19 10.91 9.33
C SER A 34 3.00 11.34 10.78
N LEU A 35 2.34 10.51 11.57
CA LEU A 35 2.16 10.77 13.01
C LEU A 35 3.51 10.78 13.72
N VAL A 36 4.37 9.81 13.44
CA VAL A 36 5.71 9.74 14.03
C VAL A 36 6.52 10.97 13.63
N GLU A 37 6.46 11.41 12.38
CA GLU A 37 7.16 12.62 11.92
C GLU A 37 6.76 13.86 12.73
N LYS A 38 5.48 13.99 13.05
CA LYS A 38 4.99 15.10 13.86
C LYS A 38 5.53 15.03 15.29
N GLN A 39 5.54 13.84 15.88
CA GLN A 39 6.01 13.63 17.24
C GLN A 39 7.52 13.85 17.39
N VAL A 40 8.28 13.53 16.33
CA VAL A 40 9.74 13.72 16.31
C VAL A 40 10.11 15.19 16.47
N GLN A 41 9.27 16.11 15.99
CA GLN A 41 9.54 17.54 16.11
C GLN A 41 9.64 18.02 17.56
N ASP A 42 9.01 17.29 18.50
CA ASP A 42 9.00 17.62 19.91
C ASP A 42 10.17 17.01 20.67
N LEU A 43 11.02 16.22 20.02
CA LEU A 43 12.16 15.56 20.64
C LEU A 43 13.38 16.48 20.69
N PRO A 44 14.31 16.26 21.70
CA PRO A 44 15.60 16.91 21.69
C PRO A 44 16.39 16.59 20.42
N PRO A 45 17.30 17.48 19.98
CA PRO A 45 18.00 17.31 18.69
C PRO A 45 18.74 15.97 18.54
N SER A 46 19.38 15.48 19.62
CA SER A 46 20.11 14.21 19.56
C SER A 46 19.18 13.01 19.33
N ASP A 47 18.04 12.98 20.02
CA ASP A 47 17.05 11.94 19.86
C ASP A 47 16.34 12.05 18.52
N ARG A 48 16.11 13.28 18.06
CA ARG A 48 15.48 13.55 16.78
C ARG A 48 16.29 12.95 15.62
N GLU A 49 17.61 13.14 15.61
CA GLU A 49 18.47 12.59 14.56
C GLU A 49 18.39 11.07 14.49
N GLN A 50 18.44 10.41 15.65
CA GLN A 50 18.39 8.97 15.74
C GLN A 50 17.04 8.43 15.21
N VAL A 51 15.94 9.06 15.63
CA VAL A 51 14.59 8.63 15.23
C VAL A 51 14.35 8.92 13.74
N LEU A 52 14.84 10.06 13.22
CA LEU A 52 14.71 10.37 11.80
C LEU A 52 15.43 9.36 10.91
N GLY A 53 16.62 8.88 11.34
CA GLY A 53 17.33 7.83 10.63
C GLY A 53 16.52 6.54 10.56
N ARG A 54 15.93 6.13 11.68
CA ARG A 54 15.08 4.96 11.75
C ARG A 54 13.81 5.14 10.92
N LEU A 55 13.25 6.34 10.90
CA LEU A 55 12.07 6.65 10.13
C LEU A 55 12.34 6.53 8.62
N GLN A 56 13.50 6.98 8.16
CA GLN A 56 13.90 6.82 6.76
C GLN A 56 14.05 5.35 6.37
N ASP A 57 14.67 4.56 7.24
CA ASP A 57 14.80 3.12 7.02
C ASP A 57 13.41 2.46 6.96
N ALA A 58 12.52 2.84 7.86
CA ALA A 58 11.15 2.33 7.87
C ALA A 58 10.41 2.68 6.58
N LYS A 59 10.55 3.91 6.09
CA LYS A 59 9.93 4.34 4.83
C LYS A 59 10.41 3.52 3.64
N SER A 60 11.69 3.15 3.61
CA SER A 60 12.23 2.35 2.51
C SER A 60 11.72 0.91 2.54
N LEU A 61 11.42 0.39 3.73
CA LEU A 61 10.93 -0.98 3.89
C LEU A 61 9.44 -1.12 3.60
N VAL A 62 8.66 -0.08 3.87
CA VAL A 62 7.21 -0.12 3.75
C VAL A 62 6.69 0.91 2.75
N GLY A 63 7.51 1.28 1.77
CA GLY A 63 7.13 2.21 0.73
C GLY A 63 5.81 1.80 0.10
N GLY A 64 4.80 2.67 0.21
CA GLY A 64 3.44 2.35 -0.20
C GLY A 64 3.22 2.49 -1.70
N GLU A 65 2.41 1.61 -2.23
CA GLU A 65 1.87 1.73 -3.56
C GLU A 65 0.60 2.56 -3.49
N ASP A 66 0.40 3.46 -4.43
CA ASP A 66 -0.84 4.22 -4.46
C ASP A 66 -1.96 3.44 -5.15
N ALA A 67 -3.20 3.88 -4.92
CA ALA A 67 -4.39 3.20 -5.43
C ALA A 67 -4.39 3.11 -6.96
N LEU A 68 -3.92 4.15 -7.63
CA LEU A 68 -3.90 4.18 -9.10
C LEU A 68 -2.92 3.16 -9.66
N MET A 69 -1.75 3.01 -9.07
CA MET A 69 -0.77 2.01 -9.51
C MET A 69 -1.28 0.60 -9.32
N LEU A 70 -1.97 0.34 -8.22
CA LEU A 70 -2.59 -0.96 -7.97
C LEU A 70 -3.65 -1.27 -9.03
N LEU A 71 -4.48 -0.29 -9.37
CA LEU A 71 -5.51 -0.45 -10.39
C LEU A 71 -4.91 -0.67 -11.77
N LYS A 72 -3.81 0.01 -12.11
CA LYS A 72 -3.13 -0.17 -13.39
C LYS A 72 -2.58 -1.58 -13.56
N ARG A 73 -2.12 -2.20 -12.48
CA ARG A 73 -1.59 -3.58 -12.53
C ARG A 73 -2.69 -4.63 -12.50
N TRP A 74 -3.88 -4.27 -12.05
CA TRP A 74 -5.00 -5.19 -12.01
C TRP A 74 -5.52 -5.45 -13.42
N LYS A 75 -5.81 -6.71 -13.71
CA LYS A 75 -6.39 -7.13 -14.98
C LYS A 75 -7.89 -7.31 -14.87
N ALA A 76 -8.64 -6.58 -15.68
CA ALA A 76 -10.09 -6.69 -15.73
C ALA A 76 -10.49 -8.07 -16.29
N PRO A 77 -11.74 -8.53 -16.06
CA PRO A 77 -12.17 -9.84 -16.56
C PRO A 77 -11.96 -10.05 -18.06
N ASP A 78 -12.19 -9.02 -18.87
CA ASP A 78 -12.02 -9.10 -20.32
C ASP A 78 -10.56 -9.33 -20.72
N GLU A 79 -9.62 -8.81 -19.94
CA GLU A 79 -8.19 -8.97 -20.20
C GLU A 79 -7.66 -10.36 -19.86
N ARG A 80 -8.45 -11.15 -19.16
CA ARG A 80 -8.10 -12.51 -18.72
C ARG A 80 -8.64 -13.61 -19.63
N LEU A 81 -9.46 -13.22 -20.62
CA LEU A 81 -10.06 -14.16 -21.58
C LEU A 81 -9.20 -14.36 -22.87
#